data_f7f021716f3f807e1d8095247438e0c2
#
_entry.id   f7f021716f3f807e1d8095247438e0c2
#
_cell.length_a   1.000
_cell.length_b   1.000
_cell.length_c   1.000
_cell.angle_alpha   90.00
_cell.angle_beta   90.00
_cell.angle_gamma   90.00
#
_symmetry.space_group_name_H-M   'P 1'
#
loop_
_entity.id
_entity.type
_entity.pdbx_description
1 polymer ?
#
loop_
_entity_poly.entity_id
_entity_poly.type
_entity_poly.pdbx_seq_one_letter_code
_entity_poly.pdbx_strand_id
1 'polypeptide(L)'
;MLKIEDITYNVEGRPLFEGATATIPTGHKVGLVGRNGAGKTTLFRLIKGELALEGGTITLPQRVRIGGVAQEVPSSDTSLLDTVLQADTERAALMAEAEHAHDPHRIAEIQARLSDIDAWSAEGRASSILKGLGFDADQQLMPCSTFSGGWRMRVALAGVLFAQPDYLL
;
A
#
# COMPACT_ATOMS: atom_id res chain seq x y z
N MET A 1 -5.43 0.23 -16.88
CA MET A 1 -4.38 -0.47 -17.63
C MET A 1 -3.05 0.14 -17.27
N LEU A 2 -2.06 -0.66 -16.85
CA LEU A 2 -0.66 -0.24 -16.67
C LEU A 2 0.08 -0.46 -17.99
N LYS A 3 0.76 0.57 -18.48
CA LYS A 3 1.65 0.49 -19.65
C LYS A 3 3.07 0.82 -19.25
N ILE A 4 3.98 0.01 -19.70
CA ILE A 4 5.43 0.19 -19.58
C ILE A 4 5.94 0.23 -21.03
N GLU A 5 6.56 1.34 -21.45
CA GLU A 5 6.94 1.57 -22.85
C GLU A 5 8.41 2.00 -22.91
N ASP A 6 9.22 1.14 -23.51
CA ASP A 6 10.63 1.37 -23.84
C ASP A 6 11.48 1.87 -22.64
N ILE A 7 11.24 1.32 -21.43
CA ILE A 7 11.93 1.81 -20.25
C ILE A 7 13.39 1.42 -20.23
N THR A 8 14.22 2.40 -19.82
CA THR A 8 15.64 2.24 -19.59
C THR A 8 15.98 2.67 -18.16
N TYR A 9 16.74 1.85 -17.46
CA TYR A 9 17.18 2.13 -16.11
C TYR A 9 18.49 1.41 -15.81
N ASN A 10 19.47 2.14 -15.26
CA ASN A 10 20.78 1.61 -14.87
C ASN A 10 20.93 1.57 -13.34
N VAL A 11 21.70 0.60 -12.87
CA VAL A 11 22.12 0.50 -11.47
C VAL A 11 23.66 0.48 -11.45
N GLU A 12 24.25 1.48 -10.80
CA GLU A 12 25.71 1.62 -10.70
C GLU A 12 26.41 1.57 -12.08
N GLY A 13 25.80 2.20 -13.09
CA GLY A 13 26.33 2.23 -14.46
C GLY A 13 26.14 0.94 -15.26
N ARG A 14 25.41 -0.04 -14.74
CA ARG A 14 25.06 -1.27 -15.45
C ARG A 14 23.57 -1.24 -15.84
N PRO A 15 23.25 -1.56 -17.09
CA PRO A 15 21.86 -1.59 -17.53
C PRO A 15 21.09 -2.70 -16.81
N LEU A 16 19.96 -2.32 -16.18
CA LEU A 16 19.03 -3.24 -15.58
C LEU A 16 17.80 -3.46 -16.48
N PHE A 17 17.35 -2.39 -17.12
CA PHE A 17 16.32 -2.42 -18.17
C PHE A 17 16.83 -1.67 -19.38
N GLU A 18 16.67 -2.28 -20.57
CA GLU A 18 17.03 -1.70 -21.87
C GLU A 18 15.85 -1.91 -22.83
N GLY A 19 15.05 -0.87 -23.06
CA GLY A 19 13.92 -0.91 -23.96
C GLY A 19 12.79 -1.86 -23.51
N ALA A 20 12.63 -2.09 -22.21
CA ALA A 20 11.63 -3.02 -21.72
C ALA A 20 10.21 -2.48 -21.91
N THR A 21 9.34 -3.29 -22.49
CA THR A 21 7.95 -2.94 -22.80
C THR A 21 7.00 -4.01 -22.31
N ALA A 22 5.92 -3.62 -21.64
CA ALA A 22 4.86 -4.50 -21.19
C ALA A 22 3.55 -3.74 -21.02
N THR A 23 2.44 -4.44 -21.25
CA THR A 23 1.09 -3.89 -21.00
C THR A 23 0.30 -4.85 -20.14
N ILE A 24 -0.26 -4.35 -19.04
CA ILE A 24 -1.09 -5.11 -18.11
C ILE A 24 -2.50 -4.53 -18.15
N PRO A 25 -3.47 -5.26 -18.73
CA PRO A 25 -4.86 -4.82 -18.76
C PRO A 25 -5.45 -4.74 -17.33
N THR A 26 -6.48 -3.91 -17.16
CA THR A 26 -7.21 -3.80 -15.89
C THR A 26 -7.83 -5.14 -15.50
N GLY A 27 -7.77 -5.48 -14.21
CA GLY A 27 -8.32 -6.72 -13.64
C GLY A 27 -7.47 -7.98 -13.84
N HIS A 28 -6.32 -7.86 -14.52
CA HIS A 28 -5.42 -9.00 -14.73
C HIS A 28 -4.51 -9.22 -13.52
N LYS A 29 -4.25 -10.51 -13.23
CA LYS A 29 -3.23 -10.96 -12.28
C LYS A 29 -2.01 -11.41 -13.07
N VAL A 30 -0.85 -10.83 -12.80
CA VAL A 30 0.39 -11.08 -13.55
C VAL A 30 1.49 -11.52 -12.59
N GLY A 31 2.15 -12.63 -12.92
CA GLY A 31 3.33 -13.09 -12.19
C GLY A 31 4.62 -12.49 -12.78
N LEU A 32 5.38 -11.74 -11.99
CA LEU A 32 6.72 -11.30 -12.34
C LEU A 32 7.74 -12.30 -11.82
N VAL A 33 8.38 -13.05 -12.72
CA VAL A 33 9.34 -14.08 -12.37
C VAL A 33 10.73 -13.73 -12.85
N GLY A 34 11.75 -14.18 -12.11
CA GLY A 34 13.14 -13.94 -12.44
C GLY A 34 14.06 -14.28 -11.27
N ARG A 35 15.37 -14.44 -11.55
CA ARG A 35 16.39 -14.73 -10.53
C ARG A 35 16.47 -13.58 -9.51
N ASN A 36 17.08 -13.84 -8.35
CA ASN A 36 17.43 -12.79 -7.40
C ASN A 36 18.39 -11.79 -8.06
N GLY A 37 18.17 -10.49 -7.85
CA GLY A 37 18.92 -9.43 -8.52
C GLY A 37 18.45 -9.07 -9.95
N ALA A 38 17.45 -9.76 -10.51
CA ALA A 38 16.95 -9.47 -11.86
C ALA A 38 16.13 -8.17 -12.00
N GLY A 39 16.02 -7.37 -10.93
CA GLY A 39 15.34 -6.06 -10.99
C GLY A 39 13.84 -6.08 -10.65
N LYS A 40 13.28 -7.21 -10.15
CA LYS A 40 11.84 -7.28 -9.83
C LYS A 40 11.38 -6.17 -8.86
N THR A 41 12.10 -6.01 -7.76
CA THR A 41 11.81 -4.96 -6.76
C THR A 41 12.05 -3.56 -7.33
N THR A 42 13.06 -3.39 -8.17
CA THR A 42 13.35 -2.13 -8.86
C THR A 42 12.21 -1.74 -9.80
N LEU A 43 11.67 -2.71 -10.55
CA LEU A 43 10.50 -2.47 -11.41
C LEU A 43 9.29 -2.00 -10.60
N PHE A 44 9.00 -2.62 -9.46
CA PHE A 44 7.91 -2.16 -8.59
C PHE A 44 8.13 -0.75 -8.05
N ARG A 45 9.36 -0.39 -7.70
CA ARG A 45 9.71 0.96 -7.26
C ARG A 45 9.57 1.99 -8.39
N LEU A 46 9.92 1.63 -9.62
CA LEU A 46 9.69 2.46 -10.82
C LEU A 46 8.19 2.66 -11.08
N ILE A 47 7.38 1.59 -10.98
CA ILE A 47 5.92 1.67 -11.14
C ILE A 47 5.29 2.56 -10.06
N LYS A 48 5.79 2.52 -8.83
CA LYS A 48 5.35 3.37 -7.74
C LYS A 48 5.82 4.83 -7.85
N GLY A 49 6.73 5.12 -8.77
CA GLY A 49 7.34 6.45 -8.90
C GLY A 49 8.36 6.78 -7.81
N GLU A 50 8.84 5.79 -7.07
CA GLU A 50 9.91 5.94 -6.05
C GLU A 50 11.30 6.13 -6.68
N LEU A 51 11.44 5.74 -7.94
CA LEU A 51 12.66 5.90 -8.75
C LEU A 51 12.30 6.58 -10.07
N ALA A 52 13.20 7.45 -10.54
CA ALA A 52 13.06 8.09 -11.84
C ALA A 52 13.60 7.19 -12.96
N LEU A 53 12.87 7.11 -14.09
CA LEU A 53 13.34 6.47 -15.30
C LEU A 53 14.45 7.30 -15.97
N GLU A 54 15.40 6.64 -16.62
CA GLU A 54 16.38 7.29 -17.48
C GLU A 54 15.86 7.42 -18.92
N GLY A 55 14.96 6.55 -19.34
CA GLY A 55 14.29 6.58 -20.64
C GLY A 55 12.99 5.80 -20.63
N GLY A 56 12.15 6.06 -21.62
CA GLY A 56 10.83 5.45 -21.74
C GLY A 56 9.78 6.02 -20.79
N THR A 57 8.65 5.36 -20.67
CA THR A 57 7.52 5.81 -19.84
C THR A 57 6.81 4.67 -19.11
N ILE A 58 6.30 4.96 -17.92
CA ILE A 58 5.35 4.12 -17.21
C ILE A 58 4.07 4.91 -17.03
N THR A 59 2.98 4.42 -17.60
CA THR A 59 1.68 5.09 -17.58
C THR A 59 0.67 4.27 -16.77
N LEU A 60 0.08 4.93 -15.79
CA LEU A 60 -1.04 4.45 -14.98
C LEU A 60 -2.25 5.37 -15.18
N PRO A 61 -3.49 4.91 -15.00
CA PRO A 61 -4.65 5.78 -14.96
C PRO A 61 -4.49 6.85 -13.87
N GLN A 62 -5.10 8.01 -14.08
CA GLN A 62 -5.07 9.09 -13.10
C GLN A 62 -5.77 8.68 -11.79
N ARG A 63 -5.24 9.16 -10.65
CA ARG A 63 -5.81 8.98 -9.31
C ARG A 63 -5.91 7.53 -8.84
N VAL A 64 -5.05 6.63 -9.34
CA VAL A 64 -5.01 5.25 -8.85
C VAL A 64 -4.22 5.14 -7.55
N ARG A 65 -4.70 4.29 -6.66
CA ARG A 65 -3.99 3.90 -5.44
C ARG A 65 -3.15 2.67 -5.73
N ILE A 66 -1.84 2.77 -5.48
CA ILE A 66 -0.91 1.66 -5.64
C ILE A 66 -0.56 1.16 -4.23
N GLY A 67 -0.88 -0.09 -3.94
CA GLY A 67 -0.48 -0.79 -2.73
C GLY A 67 0.64 -1.78 -3.00
N GLY A 68 1.42 -2.06 -1.99
CA GLY A 68 2.43 -3.11 -2.04
C GLY A 68 2.83 -3.53 -0.64
N VAL A 69 3.11 -4.82 -0.47
CA VAL A 69 3.58 -5.34 0.80
C VAL A 69 5.08 -5.06 0.91
N ALA A 70 5.49 -4.33 1.97
CA ALA A 70 6.90 -4.13 2.27
C ALA A 70 7.57 -5.47 2.57
N GLN A 71 8.82 -5.65 2.12
CA GLN A 71 9.59 -6.87 2.39
C GLN A 71 9.94 -7.02 3.88
N GLU A 72 10.08 -5.89 4.58
CA GLU A 72 10.31 -5.84 6.02
C GLU A 72 9.20 -5.06 6.70
N VAL A 73 8.60 -5.64 7.72
CA VAL A 73 7.60 -4.98 8.54
C VAL A 73 8.24 -4.60 9.86
N PRO A 74 8.30 -3.29 10.20
CA PRO A 74 8.89 -2.83 11.44
C PRO A 74 8.27 -3.51 12.65
N SER A 75 9.11 -3.80 13.64
CA SER A 75 8.64 -4.17 14.97
C SER A 75 8.24 -2.89 15.69
N SER A 76 6.96 -2.72 15.99
CA SER A 76 6.42 -1.56 16.70
C SER A 76 5.57 -1.97 17.90
N ASP A 77 5.41 -1.06 18.83
CA ASP A 77 4.54 -1.26 19.99
C ASP A 77 3.06 -0.90 19.69
N THR A 78 2.79 -0.50 18.45
CA THR A 78 1.43 -0.29 17.94
C THR A 78 0.70 -1.62 17.79
N SER A 79 -0.59 -1.65 18.16
CA SER A 79 -1.41 -2.86 18.02
C SER A 79 -1.55 -3.30 16.55
N LEU A 80 -1.88 -4.58 16.31
CA LEU A 80 -2.11 -5.06 14.94
C LEU A 80 -3.26 -4.28 14.29
N LEU A 81 -4.33 -4.04 15.02
CA LEU A 81 -5.51 -3.34 14.53
C LEU A 81 -5.16 -1.89 14.14
N ASP A 82 -4.47 -1.14 15.01
CA ASP A 82 -4.06 0.23 14.71
C ASP A 82 -3.09 0.29 13.54
N THR A 83 -2.17 -0.68 13.45
CA THR A 83 -1.24 -0.78 12.31
C THR A 83 -1.99 -0.93 10.99
N VAL A 84 -3.05 -1.73 10.95
CA VAL A 84 -3.89 -1.89 9.75
C VAL A 84 -4.69 -0.62 9.47
N LEU A 85 -5.26 0.02 10.48
CA LEU A 85 -6.01 1.27 10.33
C LEU A 85 -5.16 2.42 9.80
N GLN A 86 -3.89 2.50 10.19
CA GLN A 86 -2.92 3.50 9.71
C GLN A 86 -2.56 3.34 8.23
N ALA A 87 -2.82 2.18 7.63
CA ALA A 87 -2.59 1.96 6.20
C ALA A 87 -3.52 2.80 5.30
N ASP A 88 -4.69 3.22 5.80
CA ASP A 88 -5.54 4.23 5.17
C ASP A 88 -5.08 5.63 5.61
N THR A 89 -4.11 6.16 4.88
CA THR A 89 -3.48 7.45 5.20
C THR A 89 -4.44 8.63 5.08
N GLU A 90 -5.43 8.58 4.18
CA GLU A 90 -6.46 9.61 4.05
C GLU A 90 -7.33 9.66 5.30
N ARG A 91 -7.84 8.50 5.73
CA ARG A 91 -8.62 8.40 6.96
C ARG A 91 -7.82 8.87 8.18
N ALA A 92 -6.59 8.41 8.31
CA ALA A 92 -5.73 8.78 9.45
C ALA A 92 -5.49 10.30 9.51
N ALA A 93 -5.21 10.93 8.37
CA ALA A 93 -5.02 12.38 8.29
C ALA A 93 -6.30 13.16 8.64
N LEU A 94 -7.45 12.75 8.11
CA LEU A 94 -8.74 13.40 8.40
C LEU A 94 -9.15 13.25 9.87
N MET A 95 -8.92 12.09 10.48
CA MET A 95 -9.19 11.86 11.91
C MET A 95 -8.31 12.74 12.80
N ALA A 96 -7.01 12.82 12.49
CA ALA A 96 -6.08 13.69 13.23
C ALA A 96 -6.43 15.19 13.05
N GLU A 97 -6.83 15.62 11.85
CA GLU A 97 -7.25 16.99 11.60
C GLU A 97 -8.55 17.32 12.34
N ALA A 98 -9.50 16.38 12.42
CA ALA A 98 -10.78 16.57 13.12
C ALA A 98 -10.61 16.89 14.62
N GLU A 99 -9.55 16.36 15.27
CA GLU A 99 -9.26 16.61 16.67
C GLU A 99 -8.85 18.07 16.97
N HIS A 100 -8.34 18.76 15.94
CA HIS A 100 -7.78 20.11 16.08
C HIS A 100 -8.47 21.17 15.24
N ALA A 101 -9.45 20.78 14.43
CA ALA A 101 -10.20 21.72 13.59
C ALA A 101 -11.14 22.60 14.43
N HIS A 102 -11.08 23.90 14.20
CA HIS A 102 -11.94 24.89 14.88
C HIS A 102 -12.87 25.62 13.92
N ASP A 103 -12.57 25.62 12.62
CA ASP A 103 -13.41 26.23 11.59
C ASP A 103 -14.64 25.34 11.30
N PRO A 104 -15.87 25.83 11.49
CA PRO A 104 -17.08 25.06 11.25
C PRO A 104 -17.23 24.53 9.82
N HIS A 105 -16.78 25.30 8.81
CA HIS A 105 -16.80 24.85 7.42
C HIS A 105 -15.83 23.67 7.21
N ARG A 106 -14.62 23.80 7.75
CA ARG A 106 -13.63 22.71 7.65
C ARG A 106 -14.07 21.45 8.39
N ILE A 107 -14.66 21.59 9.56
CA ILE A 107 -15.25 20.46 10.31
C ILE A 107 -16.31 19.74 9.47
N ALA A 108 -17.21 20.49 8.84
CA ALA A 108 -18.24 19.91 7.99
C ALA A 108 -17.66 19.16 6.77
N GLU A 109 -16.64 19.72 6.11
CA GLU A 109 -15.92 19.06 5.01
C GLU A 109 -15.26 17.75 5.46
N ILE A 110 -14.57 17.76 6.61
CA ILE A 110 -13.93 16.58 7.17
C ILE A 110 -14.97 15.49 7.46
N GLN A 111 -16.07 15.85 8.12
CA GLN A 111 -17.14 14.90 8.46
C GLN A 111 -17.81 14.32 7.20
N ALA A 112 -18.08 15.14 6.20
CA ALA A 112 -18.60 14.68 4.93
C ALA A 112 -17.62 13.68 4.27
N ARG A 113 -16.32 14.01 4.23
CA ARG A 113 -15.32 13.14 3.62
C ARG A 113 -15.12 11.84 4.39
N LEU A 114 -15.11 11.88 5.73
CA LEU A 114 -15.06 10.67 6.57
C LEU A 114 -16.27 9.76 6.33
N SER A 115 -17.45 10.35 6.11
CA SER A 115 -18.66 9.61 5.74
C SER A 115 -18.55 8.98 4.35
N ASP A 116 -18.03 9.71 3.35
CA ASP A 116 -17.86 9.22 1.97
C ASP A 116 -16.92 8.02 1.88
N ILE A 117 -15.84 8.02 2.68
CA ILE A 117 -14.87 6.91 2.71
C ILE A 117 -15.25 5.80 3.69
N ASP A 118 -16.45 5.86 4.28
CA ASP A 118 -16.97 4.91 5.27
C ASP A 118 -15.97 4.67 6.43
N ALA A 119 -15.44 5.78 6.97
CA ALA A 119 -14.43 5.76 8.02
C ALA A 119 -14.91 5.10 9.32
N TRP A 120 -16.22 5.14 9.57
CA TRP A 120 -16.84 4.62 10.80
C TRP A 120 -16.89 3.10 10.84
N SER A 121 -16.94 2.42 9.69
CA SER A 121 -16.87 0.96 9.61
C SER A 121 -15.42 0.42 9.56
N ALA A 122 -14.43 1.30 9.52
CA ALA A 122 -13.02 0.96 9.29
C ALA A 122 -12.48 -0.06 10.30
N GLU A 123 -12.79 0.09 11.58
CA GLU A 123 -12.34 -0.83 12.64
C GLU A 123 -12.91 -2.24 12.44
N GLY A 124 -14.21 -2.35 12.15
CA GLY A 124 -14.85 -3.64 11.87
C GLY A 124 -14.30 -4.31 10.60
N ARG A 125 -14.00 -3.53 9.55
CA ARG A 125 -13.36 -4.04 8.32
C ARG A 125 -11.94 -4.52 8.58
N ALA A 126 -11.12 -3.73 9.29
CA ALA A 126 -9.75 -4.09 9.64
C ALA A 126 -9.70 -5.35 10.50
N SER A 127 -10.56 -5.44 11.52
CA SER A 127 -10.71 -6.62 12.37
C SER A 127 -11.11 -7.87 11.59
N SER A 128 -12.06 -7.74 10.65
CA SER A 128 -12.48 -8.84 9.78
C SER A 128 -11.36 -9.36 8.89
N ILE A 129 -10.54 -8.46 8.33
CA ILE A 129 -9.37 -8.82 7.50
C ILE A 129 -8.33 -9.54 8.35
N LEU A 130 -7.99 -9.01 9.53
CA LEU A 130 -7.06 -9.64 10.46
C LEU A 130 -7.53 -11.03 10.88
N LYS A 131 -8.82 -11.19 11.19
CA LYS A 131 -9.43 -12.50 11.51
C LYS A 131 -9.28 -13.47 10.33
N GLY A 132 -9.52 -13.01 9.11
CA GLY A 132 -9.32 -13.83 7.89
C GLY A 132 -7.87 -14.27 7.67
N LEU A 133 -6.90 -13.53 8.20
CA LEU A 133 -5.47 -13.85 8.16
C LEU A 133 -4.97 -14.62 9.40
N GLY A 134 -5.88 -15.03 10.29
CA GLY A 134 -5.60 -15.93 11.39
C GLY A 134 -5.34 -15.26 12.73
N PHE A 135 -5.66 -13.97 12.90
CA PHE A 135 -5.54 -13.26 14.18
C PHE A 135 -6.89 -13.22 14.90
N ASP A 136 -6.95 -13.77 16.11
CA ASP A 136 -8.13 -13.65 16.98
C ASP A 136 -8.27 -12.24 17.58
N ALA A 137 -9.37 -11.98 18.27
CA ALA A 137 -9.68 -10.64 18.80
C ALA A 137 -8.63 -10.15 19.82
N ASP A 138 -8.12 -11.02 20.66
CA ASP A 138 -7.11 -10.66 21.66
C ASP A 138 -5.78 -10.33 21.00
N GLN A 139 -5.37 -11.13 20.02
CA GLN A 139 -4.15 -10.90 19.23
C GLN A 139 -4.17 -9.58 18.47
N GLN A 140 -5.35 -9.15 17.98
CA GLN A 140 -5.49 -7.89 17.25
C GLN A 140 -5.15 -6.66 18.11
N LEU A 141 -5.30 -6.77 19.41
CA LEU A 141 -4.96 -5.69 20.37
C LEU A 141 -3.51 -5.75 20.87
N MET A 142 -2.77 -6.81 20.52
CA MET A 142 -1.37 -6.97 20.93
C MET A 142 -0.44 -6.14 20.03
N PRO A 143 0.71 -5.69 20.58
CA PRO A 143 1.74 -4.99 19.80
C PRO A 143 2.32 -5.84 18.67
N CYS A 144 2.62 -5.23 17.52
CA CYS A 144 3.30 -5.91 16.41
C CYS A 144 4.64 -6.54 16.82
N SER A 145 5.34 -5.94 17.79
CA SER A 145 6.63 -6.42 18.31
C SER A 145 6.56 -7.82 18.93
N THR A 146 5.38 -8.27 19.38
CA THR A 146 5.19 -9.60 19.98
C THR A 146 5.14 -10.74 18.98
N PHE A 147 5.03 -10.42 17.68
CA PHE A 147 4.86 -11.40 16.61
C PHE A 147 6.14 -11.64 15.83
N SER A 148 6.32 -12.88 15.33
CA SER A 148 7.44 -13.24 14.44
C SER A 148 7.34 -12.50 13.10
N GLY A 149 8.45 -12.44 12.34
CA GLY A 149 8.50 -11.78 11.03
C GLY A 149 7.43 -12.27 10.04
N GLY A 150 7.16 -13.57 10.02
CA GLY A 150 6.11 -14.15 9.16
C GLY A 150 4.69 -13.69 9.54
N TRP A 151 4.42 -13.55 10.82
CA TRP A 151 3.14 -13.01 11.29
C TRP A 151 3.03 -11.51 11.00
N ARG A 152 4.11 -10.74 11.22
CA ARG A 152 4.12 -9.30 10.85
C ARG A 152 3.89 -9.09 9.36
N MET A 153 4.39 -9.99 8.49
CA MET A 153 4.11 -9.94 7.05
C MET A 153 2.62 -10.11 6.74
N ARG A 154 1.88 -10.93 7.50
CA ARG A 154 0.42 -11.03 7.36
C ARG A 154 -0.28 -9.73 7.81
N VAL A 155 0.24 -9.05 8.82
CA VAL A 155 -0.30 -7.72 9.23
C VAL A 155 -0.07 -6.69 8.13
N ALA A 156 1.11 -6.67 7.50
CA ALA A 156 1.36 -5.80 6.36
C ALA A 156 0.41 -6.09 5.19
N LEU A 157 0.16 -7.37 4.90
CA LEU A 157 -0.85 -7.76 3.91
C LEU A 157 -2.25 -7.29 4.31
N ALA A 158 -2.63 -7.40 5.60
CA ALA A 158 -3.89 -6.88 6.10
C ALA A 158 -4.04 -5.38 5.83
N GLY A 159 -3.00 -4.59 6.09
CA GLY A 159 -2.98 -3.15 5.81
C GLY A 159 -3.19 -2.84 4.33
N VAL A 160 -2.51 -3.57 3.45
CA VAL A 160 -2.68 -3.38 1.99
C VAL A 160 -4.09 -3.75 1.55
N LEU A 161 -4.65 -4.85 2.03
CA LEU A 161 -6.03 -5.26 1.71
C LEU A 161 -7.05 -4.24 2.26
N PHE A 162 -6.80 -3.69 3.44
CA PHE A 162 -7.66 -2.69 4.07
C PHE A 162 -7.66 -1.37 3.28
N ALA A 163 -6.52 -0.92 2.77
CA ALA A 163 -6.38 0.28 1.95
C ALA A 163 -7.03 0.14 0.56
N GLN A 164 -7.42 -1.08 0.14
CA GLN A 164 -8.09 -1.37 -1.14
C GLN A 164 -7.41 -0.69 -2.34
N PRO A 165 -6.15 -1.02 -2.65
CA PRO A 165 -5.46 -0.40 -3.76
C PRO A 165 -6.05 -0.84 -5.10
N ASP A 166 -6.02 0.06 -6.11
CA ASP A 166 -6.41 -0.25 -7.48
C ASP A 166 -5.37 -1.15 -8.17
N TYR A 167 -4.11 -1.03 -7.75
CA TYR A 167 -2.98 -1.87 -8.15
C TYR A 167 -2.27 -2.42 -6.91
N LEU A 168 -2.17 -3.73 -6.83
CA LEU A 168 -1.40 -4.44 -5.80
C LEU A 168 -0.10 -4.98 -6.40
N LEU A 169 1.07 -4.57 -5.84
CA LEU A 169 2.41 -4.96 -6.26
C LEU A 169 3.12 -5.79 -5.20
#